data_b1b8de5d87227f47c6e4288a5123069d
#
_entry.id   b1b8de5d87227f47c6e4288a5123069d
#
_cell.length_a   1.000
_cell.length_b   1.000
_cell.length_c   1.000
_cell.angle_alpha   90.00
_cell.angle_beta   90.00
_cell.angle_gamma   90.00
#
_symmetry.space_group_name_H-M   'P 1'
#
loop_
_entity.id
_entity.type
_entity.pdbx_description
1 polymer ?
#
loop_
_entity_poly.entity_id
_entity_poly.type
_entity_poly.pdbx_seq_one_letter_code
_entity_poly.pdbx_strand_id
1 'polypeptide(L)'
;THEFIVKYVDGLYEQSKQHFNIHNLSMLLIDENGYVIKNYALPFFQRVIEDIQGMRVLEEDVGTSSISVAREHNVPFLMFGPEMWIKDQHSGDACSAPIVVNGKIRYVISFFSLDQNDLPYDLLLSLLLTMKYSIEQHLSMLERWTINQIMMEQLPVSVYWVGKDSEIKYCNDKAKKRLDGKNKLEDVFLNYEHIPVKKALKGGATHRREITWITQDRTYEDITTVMPIKVGSEVESALVLSMSIEDLKTTIAHATGYSSRYSL
;
A
#
# COMPACT_ATOMS: atom_id res chain seq x y z
N THR A 1 0.52 14.42 -2.81
CA THR A 1 -0.96 14.38 -2.89
C THR A 1 -1.48 13.31 -1.95
N HIS A 2 -2.39 13.67 -1.05
CA HIS A 2 -2.97 12.77 -0.03
C HIS A 2 -4.12 11.90 -0.58
N GLU A 3 -4.41 11.96 -1.88
CA GLU A 3 -5.54 11.30 -2.52
C GLU A 3 -5.66 9.81 -2.19
N PHE A 4 -4.53 9.16 -2.16
CA PHE A 4 -4.44 7.73 -1.90
C PHE A 4 -4.92 7.35 -0.48
N ILE A 5 -4.41 8.07 0.55
CA ILE A 5 -4.80 7.80 1.94
C ILE A 5 -6.26 8.20 2.18
N VAL A 6 -6.72 9.30 1.57
CA VAL A 6 -8.11 9.75 1.66
C VAL A 6 -9.05 8.67 1.14
N LYS A 7 -8.77 8.08 -0.03
CA LYS A 7 -9.58 6.99 -0.60
C LYS A 7 -9.67 5.77 0.31
N TYR A 8 -8.57 5.42 0.99
CA TYR A 8 -8.59 4.31 1.94
C TYR A 8 -9.42 4.63 3.18
N VAL A 9 -9.23 5.84 3.75
CA VAL A 9 -9.96 6.30 4.93
C VAL A 9 -11.45 6.50 4.61
N ASP A 10 -11.80 6.97 3.40
CA ASP A 10 -13.19 7.01 2.93
C ASP A 10 -13.87 5.63 3.02
N GLY A 11 -13.15 4.57 2.60
CA GLY A 11 -13.64 3.19 2.72
C GLY A 11 -13.85 2.73 4.16
N LEU A 12 -12.94 3.07 5.06
CA LEU A 12 -13.07 2.76 6.49
C LEU A 12 -14.23 3.52 7.13
N TYR A 13 -14.38 4.81 6.80
CA TYR A 13 -15.48 5.63 7.29
C TYR A 13 -16.83 5.09 6.84
N GLU A 14 -17.01 4.77 5.56
CA GLU A 14 -18.28 4.22 5.06
C GLU A 14 -18.65 2.90 5.74
N GLN A 15 -17.69 2.01 6.02
CA GLN A 15 -17.91 0.78 6.78
C GLN A 15 -18.33 1.04 8.23
N SER A 16 -17.85 2.14 8.83
CA SER A 16 -18.10 2.50 10.23
C SER A 16 -19.19 3.56 10.40
N LYS A 17 -19.75 4.07 9.32
CA LYS A 17 -20.68 5.23 9.27
C LYS A 17 -21.87 5.10 10.21
N GLN A 18 -22.38 3.87 10.39
CA GLN A 18 -23.47 3.63 11.32
C GLN A 18 -23.08 3.99 12.77
N HIS A 19 -21.87 3.67 13.20
CA HIS A 19 -21.37 4.01 14.53
C HIS A 19 -21.18 5.52 14.69
N PHE A 20 -20.64 6.18 13.65
CA PHE A 20 -20.51 7.64 13.64
C PHE A 20 -21.86 8.32 13.76
N ASN A 21 -22.87 7.84 13.04
CA ASN A 21 -24.22 8.43 13.10
C ASN A 21 -24.91 8.20 14.44
N ILE A 22 -24.82 6.99 15.02
CA ILE A 22 -25.47 6.66 16.31
C ILE A 22 -24.91 7.51 17.44
N HIS A 23 -23.60 7.78 17.42
CA HIS A 23 -22.91 8.48 18.50
C HIS A 23 -22.60 9.95 18.17
N ASN A 24 -23.18 10.50 17.13
CA ASN A 24 -22.94 11.89 16.70
C ASN A 24 -21.44 12.24 16.61
N LEU A 25 -20.65 11.35 16.01
CA LEU A 25 -19.21 11.52 15.86
C LEU A 25 -18.86 12.18 14.53
N SER A 26 -17.90 13.09 14.58
CA SER A 26 -17.18 13.60 13.42
C SER A 26 -15.75 13.04 13.42
N MET A 27 -15.15 12.93 12.25
CA MET A 27 -13.77 12.48 12.11
C MET A 27 -12.97 13.46 11.26
N LEU A 28 -11.76 13.75 11.69
CA LEU A 28 -10.76 14.51 10.94
C LEU A 28 -9.58 13.63 10.59
N LEU A 29 -9.07 13.78 9.38
CA LEU A 29 -7.77 13.28 8.98
C LEU A 29 -6.84 14.46 8.77
N ILE A 30 -5.71 14.48 9.49
CA ILE A 30 -4.76 15.58 9.54
C ILE A 30 -3.40 15.06 9.06
N ASP A 31 -2.70 15.86 8.28
CA ASP A 31 -1.37 15.50 7.77
C ASP A 31 -0.24 15.71 8.81
N GLU A 32 0.97 15.33 8.43
CA GLU A 32 2.16 15.47 9.26
C GLU A 32 2.52 16.92 9.61
N ASN A 33 2.02 17.90 8.85
CA ASN A 33 2.23 19.32 9.07
C ASN A 33 1.09 19.97 9.87
N GLY A 34 0.06 19.20 10.24
CA GLY A 34 -1.07 19.66 11.01
C GLY A 34 -2.23 20.21 10.18
N TYR A 35 -2.22 20.06 8.86
CA TYR A 35 -3.33 20.47 8.01
C TYR A 35 -4.42 19.42 7.95
N VAL A 36 -5.66 19.85 8.10
CA VAL A 36 -6.86 19.00 7.93
C VAL A 36 -7.02 18.69 6.44
N ILE A 37 -6.74 17.45 6.04
CA ILE A 37 -6.85 17.00 4.65
C ILE A 37 -8.24 16.47 4.31
N LYS A 38 -8.96 15.95 5.30
CA LYS A 38 -10.33 15.49 5.12
C LYS A 38 -11.13 15.63 6.42
N ASN A 39 -12.37 16.06 6.24
CA ASN A 39 -13.36 16.20 7.29
C ASN A 39 -14.56 15.29 6.97
N TYR A 40 -14.92 14.43 7.92
CA TYR A 40 -16.06 13.52 7.86
C TYR A 40 -17.08 13.98 8.89
N ALA A 41 -17.71 15.12 8.61
CA ALA A 41 -18.71 15.70 9.50
C ALA A 41 -20.11 15.19 9.17
N LEU A 42 -20.90 14.97 10.21
CA LEU A 42 -22.33 14.76 10.06
C LEU A 42 -23.00 16.06 9.53
N PRO A 43 -24.17 15.97 8.86
CA PRO A 43 -24.86 17.14 8.29
C PRO A 43 -25.10 18.28 9.29
N PHE A 44 -25.30 17.96 10.56
CA PHE A 44 -25.45 18.95 11.62
C PHE A 44 -24.16 19.75 11.88
N PHE A 45 -23.01 19.09 11.76
CA PHE A 45 -21.69 19.70 11.95
C PHE A 45 -21.18 20.40 10.69
N GLN A 46 -21.69 20.06 9.52
CA GLN A 46 -21.22 20.63 8.25
C GLN A 46 -21.25 22.16 8.24
N ARG A 47 -22.22 22.77 8.93
CA ARG A 47 -22.31 24.24 9.02
C ARG A 47 -21.20 24.86 9.87
N VAL A 48 -20.62 24.11 10.81
CA VAL A 48 -19.57 24.60 11.74
C VAL A 48 -18.18 24.19 11.27
N ILE A 49 -18.09 23.11 10.50
CA ILE A 49 -16.84 22.41 10.18
C ILE A 49 -16.53 22.43 8.69
N GLU A 50 -17.43 22.92 7.80
CA GLU A 50 -17.15 23.00 6.35
C GLU A 50 -15.88 23.80 6.02
N ASP A 51 -15.55 24.77 6.85
CA ASP A 51 -14.38 25.65 6.66
C ASP A 51 -13.07 25.11 7.25
N ILE A 52 -13.09 23.95 7.93
CA ILE A 52 -11.89 23.40 8.58
C ILE A 52 -10.94 22.70 7.60
N GLN A 53 -11.44 22.18 6.49
CA GLN A 53 -10.58 21.49 5.53
C GLN A 53 -9.55 22.45 4.93
N GLY A 54 -8.27 22.11 5.04
CA GLY A 54 -7.16 22.96 4.66
C GLY A 54 -6.65 23.90 5.77
N MET A 55 -7.31 23.95 6.93
CA MET A 55 -6.80 24.68 8.08
C MET A 55 -5.71 23.89 8.81
N ARG A 56 -4.76 24.60 9.40
CA ARG A 56 -3.75 24.03 10.28
C ARG A 56 -4.27 24.03 11.72
N VAL A 57 -4.13 22.89 12.41
CA VAL A 57 -4.70 22.66 13.75
C VAL A 57 -3.63 22.24 14.77
N LEU A 58 -2.48 22.88 14.71
CA LEU A 58 -1.42 22.72 15.71
C LEU A 58 -1.71 23.54 16.95
N GLU A 59 -0.98 23.29 18.04
CA GLU A 59 -1.17 24.01 19.30
C GLU A 59 -0.97 25.53 19.18
N GLU A 60 -0.03 25.95 18.36
CA GLU A 60 0.24 27.35 18.04
C GLU A 60 -0.89 28.06 17.29
N ASP A 61 -1.78 27.29 16.62
CA ASP A 61 -2.89 27.84 15.86
C ASP A 61 -4.21 27.79 16.63
N VAL A 62 -4.47 26.64 17.31
CA VAL A 62 -5.76 26.37 17.95
C VAL A 62 -5.65 26.12 19.47
N GLY A 63 -4.46 26.24 20.03
CA GLY A 63 -4.20 25.92 21.43
C GLY A 63 -4.27 24.44 21.74
N THR A 64 -4.26 24.12 23.04
CA THR A 64 -4.26 22.73 23.51
C THR A 64 -5.54 22.00 23.09
N SER A 65 -5.35 20.89 22.39
CA SER A 65 -6.42 20.01 21.89
C SER A 65 -5.95 18.53 21.94
N SER A 66 -6.87 17.59 21.80
CA SER A 66 -6.52 16.17 21.73
C SER A 66 -5.55 15.89 20.59
N ILE A 67 -5.61 16.64 19.48
CA ILE A 67 -4.73 16.53 18.33
C ILE A 67 -3.31 16.93 18.69
N SER A 68 -3.14 18.12 19.33
CA SER A 68 -1.83 18.64 19.69
C SER A 68 -1.14 17.73 20.71
N VAL A 69 -1.86 17.29 21.75
CA VAL A 69 -1.32 16.39 22.78
C VAL A 69 -0.96 15.00 22.21
N ALA A 70 -1.86 14.41 21.43
CA ALA A 70 -1.60 13.11 20.81
C ALA A 70 -0.36 13.13 19.89
N ARG A 71 -0.17 14.23 19.18
CA ARG A 71 0.95 14.44 18.29
C ARG A 71 2.26 14.66 19.06
N GLU A 72 2.26 15.54 20.06
CA GLU A 72 3.46 15.86 20.84
C GLU A 72 4.01 14.65 21.59
N HIS A 73 3.13 13.89 22.23
CA HIS A 73 3.51 12.72 23.01
C HIS A 73 3.55 11.41 22.20
N ASN A 74 3.14 11.46 20.95
CA ASN A 74 3.06 10.30 20.05
C ASN A 74 2.23 9.13 20.63
N VAL A 75 1.13 9.45 21.30
CA VAL A 75 0.19 8.48 21.91
C VAL A 75 -1.25 8.84 21.59
N PRO A 76 -2.17 7.87 21.56
CA PRO A 76 -3.60 8.18 21.54
C PRO A 76 -3.98 8.96 22.79
N PHE A 77 -4.80 9.99 22.61
CA PHE A 77 -5.21 10.86 23.71
C PHE A 77 -6.70 11.19 23.62
N LEU A 78 -7.39 11.04 24.75
CA LEU A 78 -8.78 11.48 24.96
C LEU A 78 -8.76 12.78 25.79
N MET A 79 -9.46 13.78 25.33
CA MET A 79 -9.58 15.08 25.99
C MET A 79 -11.06 15.43 26.14
N PHE A 80 -11.43 15.78 27.33
CA PHE A 80 -12.78 16.26 27.64
C PHE A 80 -12.92 17.72 27.25
N GLY A 81 -14.12 18.13 26.86
CA GLY A 81 -14.38 19.49 26.39
C GLY A 81 -13.80 20.62 27.25
N PRO A 82 -14.02 20.64 28.58
CA PRO A 82 -13.46 21.67 29.46
C PRO A 82 -11.92 21.74 29.51
N GLU A 83 -11.24 20.70 29.08
CA GLU A 83 -9.76 20.64 29.01
C GLU A 83 -9.20 21.29 27.74
N MET A 84 -10.05 21.53 26.71
CA MET A 84 -9.65 22.14 25.47
C MET A 84 -9.49 23.64 25.61
N TRP A 85 -8.53 24.22 24.89
CA TRP A 85 -8.27 25.64 24.91
C TRP A 85 -9.43 26.49 24.35
N ILE A 86 -10.04 26.05 23.26
CA ILE A 86 -11.10 26.78 22.58
C ILE A 86 -12.42 26.55 23.29
N LYS A 87 -13.02 27.63 23.83
CA LYS A 87 -14.29 27.61 24.59
C LYS A 87 -15.45 26.95 23.82
N ASP A 88 -15.51 27.15 22.52
CA ASP A 88 -16.59 26.59 21.69
C ASP A 88 -16.50 25.06 21.59
N GLN A 89 -15.33 24.47 21.91
CA GLN A 89 -15.13 23.03 21.99
C GLN A 89 -15.47 22.43 23.36
N HIS A 90 -15.75 23.24 24.37
CA HIS A 90 -16.04 22.77 25.72
C HIS A 90 -17.33 21.94 25.84
N SER A 91 -18.21 22.01 24.85
CA SER A 91 -19.43 21.18 24.78
C SER A 91 -19.21 19.78 24.21
N GLY A 92 -18.01 19.45 23.75
CA GLY A 92 -17.74 18.19 23.14
C GLY A 92 -16.46 17.55 23.65
N ASP A 93 -16.34 16.24 23.44
CA ASP A 93 -15.15 15.47 23.77
C ASP A 93 -14.46 15.02 22.49
N ALA A 94 -13.15 14.93 22.54
CA ALA A 94 -12.35 14.54 21.39
C ALA A 94 -11.31 13.48 21.75
N CYS A 95 -11.10 12.55 20.88
CA CYS A 95 -9.96 11.63 20.97
C CYS A 95 -9.18 11.62 19.67
N SER A 96 -7.87 11.63 19.79
CA SER A 96 -6.97 11.69 18.65
C SER A 96 -5.87 10.63 18.77
N ALA A 97 -5.42 10.11 17.64
CA ALA A 97 -4.32 9.18 17.60
C ALA A 97 -3.36 9.50 16.44
N PRO A 98 -2.05 9.52 16.69
CA PRO A 98 -1.06 9.64 15.66
C PRO A 98 -0.97 8.33 14.87
N ILE A 99 -0.90 8.44 13.56
CA ILE A 99 -0.65 7.34 12.63
C ILE A 99 0.84 7.32 12.34
N VAL A 100 1.51 6.28 12.83
CA VAL A 100 2.97 6.18 12.80
C VAL A 100 3.41 5.12 11.80
N VAL A 101 4.28 5.50 10.87
CA VAL A 101 4.90 4.59 9.92
C VAL A 101 6.41 4.79 9.99
N ASN A 102 7.16 3.71 10.20
CA ASN A 102 8.62 3.73 10.36
C ASN A 102 9.11 4.72 11.42
N GLY A 103 8.40 4.80 12.56
CA GLY A 103 8.75 5.68 13.67
C GLY A 103 8.46 7.17 13.45
N LYS A 104 7.80 7.54 12.35
CA LYS A 104 7.43 8.92 12.04
C LYS A 104 5.92 9.07 12.00
N ILE A 105 5.40 10.13 12.59
CA ILE A 105 4.00 10.51 12.45
C ILE A 105 3.78 10.96 11.00
N ARG A 106 2.87 10.28 10.31
CA ARG A 106 2.47 10.61 8.94
C ARG A 106 1.15 11.35 8.89
N TYR A 107 0.23 10.97 9.78
CA TYR A 107 -1.09 11.57 9.90
C TYR A 107 -1.53 11.56 11.36
N VAL A 108 -2.59 12.28 11.64
CA VAL A 108 -3.36 12.17 12.89
C VAL A 108 -4.81 11.93 12.51
N ILE A 109 -5.45 10.96 13.15
CA ILE A 109 -6.89 10.76 13.08
C ILE A 109 -7.50 11.28 14.37
N SER A 110 -8.57 12.05 14.26
CA SER A 110 -9.26 12.63 15.41
C SER A 110 -10.76 12.41 15.30
N PHE A 111 -11.38 11.96 16.37
CA PHE A 111 -12.82 11.89 16.52
C PHE A 111 -13.27 12.99 17.48
N PHE A 112 -14.42 13.56 17.20
CA PHE A 112 -15.02 14.62 18.00
C PHE A 112 -16.52 14.38 18.12
N SER A 113 -17.06 14.56 19.34
CA SER A 113 -18.49 14.50 19.62
C SER A 113 -18.92 15.75 20.37
N LEU A 114 -20.08 16.30 20.01
CA LEU A 114 -20.73 17.39 20.79
C LEU A 114 -21.68 16.85 21.85
N ASP A 115 -21.95 15.56 21.90
CA ASP A 115 -22.86 14.94 22.84
C ASP A 115 -22.08 14.26 23.96
N GLN A 116 -21.98 14.93 25.12
CA GLN A 116 -21.21 14.45 26.26
C GLN A 116 -21.94 13.39 27.10
N ASN A 117 -23.28 13.25 26.94
CA ASN A 117 -24.05 12.58 27.95
C ASN A 117 -24.11 11.05 27.85
N ASP A 118 -23.78 10.46 26.70
CA ASP A 118 -23.90 9.02 26.50
C ASP A 118 -22.80 8.42 25.62
N LEU A 119 -21.61 9.05 25.57
CA LEU A 119 -20.52 8.53 24.73
C LEU A 119 -19.82 7.36 25.42
N PRO A 120 -19.87 6.15 24.84
CA PRO A 120 -19.11 5.02 25.37
C PRO A 120 -17.63 5.19 25.02
N TYR A 121 -16.86 5.82 25.91
CA TYR A 121 -15.44 6.14 25.66
C TYR A 121 -14.58 4.93 25.28
N ASP A 122 -14.87 3.76 25.87
CA ASP A 122 -14.17 2.53 25.54
C ASP A 122 -14.41 2.11 24.09
N LEU A 123 -15.65 2.27 23.60
CA LEU A 123 -16.00 2.01 22.21
C LEU A 123 -15.34 3.02 21.27
N LEU A 124 -15.41 4.31 21.65
CA LEU A 124 -14.78 5.39 20.90
C LEU A 124 -13.29 5.16 20.73
N LEU A 125 -12.60 4.85 21.83
CA LEU A 125 -11.17 4.59 21.82
C LEU A 125 -10.84 3.32 21.04
N SER A 126 -11.64 2.27 21.18
CA SER A 126 -11.46 1.02 20.44
C SER A 126 -11.62 1.23 18.94
N LEU A 127 -12.61 2.02 18.51
CA LEU A 127 -12.83 2.37 17.10
C LEU A 127 -11.66 3.20 16.56
N LEU A 128 -11.23 4.21 17.31
CA LEU A 128 -10.07 5.04 16.95
C LEU A 128 -8.81 4.20 16.76
N LEU A 129 -8.50 3.32 17.72
CA LEU A 129 -7.32 2.47 17.68
C LEU A 129 -7.39 1.45 16.54
N THR A 130 -8.58 0.91 16.26
CA THR A 130 -8.79 -0.02 15.14
C THR A 130 -8.55 0.69 13.81
N MET A 131 -9.11 1.88 13.61
CA MET A 131 -8.89 2.66 12.40
C MET A 131 -7.42 3.10 12.26
N LYS A 132 -6.82 3.60 13.36
CA LYS A 132 -5.38 3.90 13.41
C LYS A 132 -4.55 2.73 12.92
N TYR A 133 -4.73 1.55 13.54
CA TYR A 133 -3.97 0.35 13.19
C TYR A 133 -4.18 -0.07 11.73
N SER A 134 -5.42 -0.04 11.25
CA SER A 134 -5.76 -0.37 9.87
C SER A 134 -5.04 0.55 8.87
N ILE A 135 -5.01 1.86 9.16
CA ILE A 135 -4.33 2.84 8.31
C ILE A 135 -2.80 2.63 8.35
N GLU A 136 -2.22 2.38 9.53
CA GLU A 136 -0.78 2.10 9.67
C GLU A 136 -0.37 0.86 8.88
N GLN A 137 -1.14 -0.23 8.98
CA GLN A 137 -0.87 -1.45 8.22
C GLN A 137 -0.97 -1.22 6.71
N HIS A 138 -1.99 -0.49 6.28
CA HIS A 138 -2.17 -0.17 4.87
C HIS A 138 -0.99 0.64 4.31
N LEU A 139 -0.58 1.71 4.99
CA LEU A 139 0.57 2.53 4.60
C LEU A 139 1.88 1.73 4.58
N SER A 140 2.10 0.89 5.58
CA SER A 140 3.29 0.02 5.65
C SER A 140 3.31 -1.02 4.52
N MET A 141 2.17 -1.58 4.16
CA MET A 141 2.05 -2.50 3.03
C MET A 141 2.38 -1.82 1.72
N LEU A 142 1.89 -0.61 1.50
CA LEU A 142 2.17 0.14 0.28
C LEU A 142 3.63 0.50 0.12
N GLU A 143 4.26 0.96 1.19
CA GLU A 143 5.68 1.26 1.16
C GLU A 143 6.48 0.01 0.78
N ARG A 144 6.19 -1.13 1.42
CA ARG A 144 6.83 -2.41 1.08
C ARG A 144 6.56 -2.82 -0.36
N TRP A 145 5.32 -2.66 -0.81
CA TRP A 145 4.96 -2.97 -2.19
C TRP A 145 5.70 -2.09 -3.19
N THR A 146 5.79 -0.79 -2.92
CA THR A 146 6.52 0.18 -3.76
C THR A 146 8.01 -0.16 -3.84
N ILE A 147 8.64 -0.47 -2.70
CA ILE A 147 10.05 -0.89 -2.66
C ILE A 147 10.24 -2.18 -3.46
N ASN A 148 9.39 -3.18 -3.25
CA ASN A 148 9.46 -4.43 -4.00
C ASN A 148 9.29 -4.21 -5.50
N GLN A 149 8.38 -3.34 -5.92
CA GLN A 149 8.19 -3.00 -7.32
C GLN A 149 9.45 -2.35 -7.91
N ILE A 150 10.02 -1.35 -7.23
CA ILE A 150 11.27 -0.72 -7.67
C ILE A 150 12.38 -1.75 -7.79
N MET A 151 12.54 -2.64 -6.81
CA MET A 151 13.54 -3.70 -6.86
C MET A 151 13.32 -4.63 -8.04
N MET A 152 12.07 -5.06 -8.32
CA MET A 152 11.74 -5.94 -9.44
C MET A 152 12.02 -5.28 -10.79
N GLU A 153 11.77 -3.96 -10.93
CA GLU A 153 12.07 -3.22 -12.16
C GLU A 153 13.59 -3.07 -12.42
N GLN A 154 14.40 -3.04 -11.35
CA GLN A 154 15.86 -2.94 -11.46
C GLN A 154 16.56 -4.29 -11.71
N LEU A 155 15.84 -5.42 -11.60
CA LEU A 155 16.43 -6.71 -11.85
C LEU A 155 16.84 -6.88 -13.32
N PRO A 156 18.03 -7.44 -13.61
CA PRO A 156 18.48 -7.71 -14.97
C PRO A 156 17.79 -8.92 -15.62
N VAL A 157 16.67 -9.37 -15.06
CA VAL A 157 15.88 -10.52 -15.49
C VAL A 157 14.45 -10.11 -15.86
N SER A 158 13.82 -10.84 -16.76
CA SER A 158 12.38 -10.74 -16.98
C SER A 158 11.64 -11.44 -15.85
N VAL A 159 10.74 -10.73 -15.20
CA VAL A 159 9.95 -11.23 -14.07
C VAL A 159 8.50 -11.33 -14.50
N TYR A 160 7.88 -12.50 -14.33
CA TYR A 160 6.44 -12.70 -14.53
C TYR A 160 5.84 -13.34 -13.28
N TRP A 161 4.77 -12.76 -12.78
CA TRP A 161 3.90 -13.38 -11.78
C TRP A 161 2.63 -13.85 -12.47
N VAL A 162 2.40 -15.16 -12.46
CA VAL A 162 1.40 -15.84 -13.28
C VAL A 162 0.38 -16.52 -12.39
N GLY A 163 -0.90 -16.23 -12.61
CA GLY A 163 -2.03 -16.89 -11.95
C GLY A 163 -2.29 -18.32 -12.45
N LYS A 164 -3.25 -18.99 -11.83
CA LYS A 164 -3.65 -20.38 -12.18
C LYS A 164 -4.08 -20.53 -13.65
N ASP A 165 -4.70 -19.50 -14.21
CA ASP A 165 -5.22 -19.49 -15.59
C ASP A 165 -4.22 -18.91 -16.60
N SER A 166 -2.92 -18.99 -16.30
CA SER A 166 -1.85 -18.41 -17.11
C SER A 166 -1.90 -16.89 -17.29
N GLU A 167 -2.80 -16.22 -16.55
CA GLU A 167 -2.93 -14.77 -16.54
C GLU A 167 -1.71 -14.13 -15.85
N ILE A 168 -1.18 -13.08 -16.46
CA ILE A 168 -0.07 -12.30 -15.91
C ILE A 168 -0.62 -11.30 -14.90
N LYS A 169 -0.40 -11.56 -13.61
CA LYS A 169 -0.77 -10.67 -12.51
C LYS A 169 0.19 -9.49 -12.36
N TYR A 170 1.46 -9.71 -12.68
CA TYR A 170 2.51 -8.70 -12.70
C TYR A 170 3.63 -9.11 -13.64
N CYS A 171 4.26 -8.13 -14.26
CA CYS A 171 5.50 -8.29 -14.99
C CYS A 171 6.31 -6.98 -14.92
N ASN A 172 7.64 -7.09 -14.85
CA ASN A 172 8.53 -5.93 -14.89
C ASN A 172 8.69 -5.42 -16.33
N ASP A 173 9.27 -4.24 -16.51
CA ASP A 173 9.41 -3.59 -17.83
C ASP A 173 10.22 -4.44 -18.82
N LYS A 174 11.19 -5.20 -18.34
CA LYS A 174 11.96 -6.12 -19.18
C LYS A 174 11.09 -7.26 -19.73
N ALA A 175 10.18 -7.78 -18.92
CA ALA A 175 9.21 -8.78 -19.31
C ALA A 175 8.11 -8.22 -20.24
N LYS A 176 7.62 -7.00 -19.97
CA LYS A 176 6.58 -6.32 -20.79
C LYS A 176 7.00 -6.21 -22.25
N LYS A 177 8.29 -5.93 -22.52
CA LYS A 177 8.82 -5.84 -23.89
C LYS A 177 8.67 -7.11 -24.71
N ARG A 178 8.50 -8.26 -24.04
CA ARG A 178 8.32 -9.57 -24.70
C ARG A 178 6.85 -9.95 -24.87
N LEU A 179 5.93 -9.27 -24.18
CA LEU A 179 4.51 -9.63 -24.11
C LEU A 179 3.67 -9.02 -25.23
N ASP A 180 4.15 -7.96 -25.87
CA ASP A 180 3.45 -7.25 -26.94
C ASP A 180 1.99 -6.89 -26.59
N GLY A 181 1.77 -6.45 -25.36
CA GLY A 181 0.45 -6.07 -24.86
C GLY A 181 -0.50 -7.20 -24.50
N LYS A 182 -0.07 -8.47 -24.61
CA LYS A 182 -0.88 -9.63 -24.23
C LYS A 182 -0.81 -9.88 -22.72
N ASN A 183 -1.90 -10.43 -22.16
CA ASN A 183 -2.05 -10.63 -20.72
C ASN A 183 -1.88 -12.08 -20.25
N LYS A 184 -1.65 -13.01 -21.19
CA LYS A 184 -1.41 -14.42 -20.88
C LYS A 184 -0.12 -14.90 -21.54
N LEU A 185 0.66 -15.72 -20.81
CA LEU A 185 1.89 -16.28 -21.35
C LEU A 185 1.64 -17.24 -22.52
N GLU A 186 0.55 -17.98 -22.49
CA GLU A 186 0.17 -18.92 -23.56
C GLU A 186 -0.16 -18.22 -24.89
N ASP A 187 -0.63 -16.97 -24.85
CA ASP A 187 -0.93 -16.19 -26.05
C ASP A 187 0.34 -15.59 -26.68
N VAL A 188 1.43 -15.51 -25.91
CA VAL A 188 2.69 -14.90 -26.34
C VAL A 188 3.69 -15.96 -26.81
N PHE A 189 3.83 -17.03 -26.05
CA PHE A 189 4.87 -18.03 -26.26
C PHE A 189 4.31 -19.30 -26.91
N LEU A 190 4.71 -19.54 -28.15
CA LEU A 190 4.23 -20.65 -28.97
C LEU A 190 4.55 -22.03 -28.37
N ASN A 191 5.60 -22.09 -27.56
CA ASN A 191 6.04 -23.30 -26.88
C ASN A 191 5.70 -23.33 -25.38
N TYR A 192 4.63 -22.60 -24.96
CA TYR A 192 4.23 -22.47 -23.55
C TYR A 192 4.08 -23.82 -22.84
N GLU A 193 3.62 -24.87 -23.53
CA GLU A 193 3.48 -26.21 -22.96
C GLU A 193 4.80 -26.81 -22.46
N HIS A 194 5.92 -26.41 -23.05
CA HIS A 194 7.26 -26.86 -22.66
C HIS A 194 7.86 -26.00 -21.52
N ILE A 195 7.24 -24.87 -21.21
CA ILE A 195 7.68 -24.02 -20.13
C ILE A 195 7.12 -24.56 -18.79
N PRO A 196 7.95 -24.68 -17.74
CA PRO A 196 7.55 -25.39 -16.51
C PRO A 196 6.59 -24.59 -15.60
N VAL A 197 5.83 -23.65 -16.13
CA VAL A 197 4.83 -22.87 -15.38
C VAL A 197 3.71 -23.79 -14.88
N LYS A 198 3.16 -24.65 -15.76
CA LYS A 198 2.12 -25.63 -15.37
C LYS A 198 2.61 -26.60 -14.29
N LYS A 199 3.88 -26.96 -14.30
CA LYS A 199 4.50 -27.78 -13.26
C LYS A 199 4.56 -27.02 -11.94
N ALA A 200 4.94 -25.74 -11.97
CA ALA A 200 5.00 -24.90 -10.77
C ALA A 200 3.60 -24.68 -10.16
N LEU A 201 2.58 -24.47 -10.98
CA LEU A 201 1.20 -24.36 -10.53
C LEU A 201 0.66 -25.65 -9.87
N LYS A 202 1.32 -26.79 -10.10
CA LYS A 202 1.08 -28.06 -9.39
C LYS A 202 2.03 -28.28 -8.19
N GLY A 203 2.80 -27.26 -7.80
CA GLY A 203 3.69 -27.29 -6.64
C GLY A 203 5.14 -27.69 -6.91
N GLY A 204 5.51 -28.01 -8.15
CA GLY A 204 6.89 -28.32 -8.53
C GLY A 204 7.69 -27.07 -8.87
N ALA A 205 8.90 -26.91 -8.34
CA ALA A 205 9.79 -25.83 -8.74
C ALA A 205 10.75 -26.27 -9.86
N THR A 206 11.25 -25.30 -10.63
CA THR A 206 12.30 -25.47 -11.62
C THR A 206 13.34 -24.37 -11.40
N HIS A 207 14.59 -24.73 -11.21
CA HIS A 207 15.66 -23.78 -10.93
C HIS A 207 16.70 -23.78 -12.04
N ARG A 208 17.06 -22.60 -12.53
CA ARG A 208 18.17 -22.33 -13.44
C ARG A 208 18.28 -23.32 -14.61
N ARG A 209 17.15 -23.54 -15.30
CA ARG A 209 17.17 -24.35 -16.56
C ARG A 209 17.28 -23.41 -17.74
N GLU A 210 18.05 -23.87 -18.73
CA GLU A 210 18.02 -23.28 -20.07
C GLU A 210 16.67 -23.61 -20.70
N ILE A 211 15.94 -22.58 -21.07
CA ILE A 211 14.63 -22.69 -21.72
C ILE A 211 14.62 -21.73 -22.90
N THR A 212 14.24 -22.27 -24.04
CA THR A 212 13.98 -21.48 -25.23
C THR A 212 12.55 -20.96 -25.17
N TRP A 213 12.38 -19.64 -25.26
CA TRP A 213 11.09 -18.97 -25.32
C TRP A 213 10.85 -18.53 -26.78
N ILE A 214 9.77 -19.00 -27.39
CA ILE A 214 9.48 -18.76 -28.80
C ILE A 214 8.23 -17.87 -28.89
N THR A 215 8.39 -16.67 -29.45
CA THR A 215 7.28 -15.79 -29.86
C THR A 215 7.08 -15.88 -31.37
N GLN A 216 6.09 -15.15 -31.90
CA GLN A 216 5.86 -15.11 -33.35
C GLN A 216 7.07 -14.54 -34.13
N ASP A 217 7.76 -13.54 -33.52
CA ASP A 217 8.80 -12.78 -34.20
C ASP A 217 10.23 -13.13 -33.77
N ARG A 218 10.39 -13.70 -32.58
CA ARG A 218 11.70 -13.89 -31.94
C ARG A 218 11.78 -15.15 -31.10
N THR A 219 13.01 -15.63 -30.99
CA THR A 219 13.36 -16.71 -30.06
C THR A 219 14.32 -16.15 -29.01
N TYR A 220 14.11 -16.49 -27.75
CA TYR A 220 14.96 -16.10 -26.63
C TYR A 220 15.52 -17.36 -25.97
N GLU A 221 16.81 -17.38 -25.78
CA GLU A 221 17.49 -18.43 -25.00
C GLU A 221 17.77 -17.89 -23.61
N ASP A 222 17.08 -18.40 -22.62
CA ASP A 222 17.10 -17.86 -21.27
C ASP A 222 17.43 -18.94 -20.23
N ILE A 223 18.13 -18.52 -19.20
CA ILE A 223 18.20 -19.29 -17.95
C ILE A 223 16.97 -18.92 -17.12
N THR A 224 16.09 -19.89 -16.94
CA THR A 224 14.78 -19.66 -16.31
C THR A 224 14.68 -20.41 -14.98
N THR A 225 14.11 -19.71 -14.00
CA THR A 225 13.65 -20.26 -12.71
C THR A 225 12.15 -20.06 -12.60
N VAL A 226 11.42 -21.12 -12.26
CA VAL A 226 9.97 -21.05 -12.02
C VAL A 226 9.68 -21.62 -10.64
N MET A 227 9.01 -20.84 -9.80
CA MET A 227 8.71 -21.19 -8.42
C MET A 227 7.21 -21.06 -8.15
N PRO A 228 6.60 -22.02 -7.43
CA PRO A 228 5.23 -21.87 -6.96
C PRO A 228 5.15 -20.82 -5.86
N ILE A 229 4.11 -19.99 -5.89
CA ILE A 229 3.73 -19.11 -4.79
C ILE A 229 2.56 -19.76 -4.06
N LYS A 230 2.74 -20.02 -2.77
CA LYS A 230 1.75 -20.68 -1.92
C LYS A 230 1.12 -19.66 -0.95
N VAL A 231 -0.18 -19.84 -0.73
CA VAL A 231 -0.91 -19.17 0.36
C VAL A 231 -1.45 -20.29 1.25
N GLY A 232 -0.89 -20.39 2.46
CA GLY A 232 -1.11 -21.57 3.29
C GLY A 232 -0.51 -22.83 2.63
N SER A 233 -1.33 -23.86 2.42
CA SER A 233 -0.94 -25.12 1.77
C SER A 233 -1.20 -25.13 0.25
N GLU A 234 -1.96 -24.18 -0.27
CA GLU A 234 -2.39 -24.16 -1.67
C GLU A 234 -1.47 -23.32 -2.55
N VAL A 235 -1.22 -23.81 -3.76
CA VAL A 235 -0.52 -23.04 -4.80
C VAL A 235 -1.50 -22.09 -5.46
N GLU A 236 -1.25 -20.79 -5.33
CA GLU A 236 -2.10 -19.75 -5.89
C GLU A 236 -1.57 -19.18 -7.22
N SER A 237 -0.28 -19.27 -7.44
CA SER A 237 0.37 -18.67 -8.61
C SER A 237 1.80 -19.20 -8.78
N ALA A 238 2.48 -18.76 -9.83
CA ALA A 238 3.88 -19.04 -10.07
C ALA A 238 4.67 -17.76 -10.35
N LEU A 239 5.90 -17.70 -9.84
CA LEU A 239 6.88 -16.69 -10.18
C LEU A 239 7.86 -17.24 -11.20
N VAL A 240 8.02 -16.53 -12.30
CA VAL A 240 8.95 -16.86 -13.39
C VAL A 240 10.03 -15.79 -13.45
N LEU A 241 11.28 -16.20 -13.33
CA LEU A 241 12.46 -15.35 -13.49
C LEU A 241 13.23 -15.87 -14.71
N SER A 242 13.42 -15.02 -15.71
CA SER A 242 14.04 -15.42 -16.98
C SER A 242 15.15 -14.44 -17.35
N MET A 243 16.39 -14.93 -17.44
CA MET A 243 17.57 -14.14 -17.77
C MET A 243 18.10 -14.57 -19.14
N SER A 244 18.22 -13.64 -20.06
CA SER A 244 18.83 -13.89 -21.37
C SER A 244 20.28 -14.35 -21.22
N ILE A 245 20.65 -15.43 -21.92
CA ILE A 245 22.04 -15.91 -21.97
C ILE A 245 22.95 -14.84 -22.58
N GLU A 246 22.47 -14.08 -23.54
CA GLU A 246 23.20 -12.97 -24.14
C GLU A 246 23.48 -11.84 -23.15
N ASP A 247 22.46 -11.42 -22.37
CA ASP A 247 22.62 -10.42 -21.29
C ASP A 247 23.61 -10.92 -20.23
N LEU A 248 23.55 -12.20 -19.89
CA LEU A 248 24.48 -12.81 -18.92
C LEU A 248 25.93 -12.76 -19.42
N LYS A 249 26.16 -13.09 -20.67
CA LYS A 249 27.50 -13.02 -21.31
C LYS A 249 28.03 -11.59 -21.30
N THR A 250 27.16 -10.62 -21.62
CA THR A 250 27.50 -9.17 -21.60
C THR A 250 27.87 -8.71 -20.19
N THR A 251 27.08 -9.09 -19.19
CA THR A 251 27.31 -8.73 -17.78
C THR A 251 28.65 -9.33 -17.28
N ILE A 252 28.94 -10.57 -17.60
CA ILE A 252 30.20 -11.23 -17.24
C ILE A 252 31.38 -10.53 -17.93
N ALA A 253 31.25 -10.18 -19.20
CA ALA A 253 32.28 -9.47 -19.93
C ALA A 253 32.60 -8.11 -19.32
N HIS A 254 31.59 -7.36 -18.92
CA HIS A 254 31.77 -6.09 -18.20
C HIS A 254 32.41 -6.28 -16.82
N ALA A 255 31.98 -7.29 -16.05
CA ALA A 255 32.48 -7.53 -14.69
C ALA A 255 33.95 -8.05 -14.67
N THR A 256 34.35 -8.78 -15.71
CA THR A 256 35.69 -9.38 -15.77
C THR A 256 36.69 -8.59 -16.60
N GLY A 257 36.26 -7.47 -17.22
CA GLY A 257 37.13 -6.70 -18.13
C GLY A 257 37.56 -7.44 -19.40
N TYR A 258 37.04 -8.65 -19.62
CA TYR A 258 37.26 -9.43 -20.86
C TYR A 258 36.29 -8.93 -21.93
N SER A 259 36.62 -7.87 -22.63
CA SER A 259 36.07 -7.64 -23.95
C SER A 259 36.68 -8.73 -24.88
N SER A 260 35.86 -9.66 -25.31
CA SER A 260 36.30 -10.64 -26.31
C SER A 260 36.71 -9.92 -27.61
N ARG A 261 38.00 -9.63 -27.77
CA ARG A 261 38.61 -9.28 -29.04
C ARG A 261 38.73 -10.56 -29.89
N TYR A 262 37.63 -11.18 -30.26
CA TYR A 262 37.56 -12.18 -31.31
C TYR A 262 36.19 -12.05 -31.98
N SER A 263 36.07 -11.08 -32.88
CA SER A 263 35.19 -11.19 -34.03
C SER A 263 36.04 -11.75 -35.16
N LEU A 264 35.84 -12.98 -35.53
CA LEU A 264 36.14 -13.50 -36.85
C LEU A 264 34.92 -13.29 -37.73
#